data_27fe047b4852b77e123b8f3f5fd25ae9
#
_entry.id   27fe047b4852b77e123b8f3f5fd25ae9
#
_cell.length_a   1.000
_cell.length_b   1.000
_cell.length_c   1.000
_cell.angle_alpha   90.00
_cell.angle_beta   90.00
_cell.angle_gamma   90.00
#
_symmetry.space_group_name_H-M   'P 1'
#
loop_
_entity.id
_entity.type
_entity.pdbx_description
1 polymer ?
#
loop_
_entity_poly.entity_id
_entity_poly.type
_entity_poly.pdbx_seq_one_letter_code
_entity_poly.pdbx_strand_id
1 'polypeptide(L)' 'MKYIWYIKSGDKMKVKVIDEECEKDLENSINTFLNESIDVIDIKYQVSIAINGEEQLYCFSAMIIYH' A
#
# COMPACT_ATOMS: atom_id res chain seq x y z
N MET A 1 -8.76 8.03 -10.63
CA MET A 1 -7.71 7.03 -10.48
C MET A 1 -7.28 6.46 -11.83
N LYS A 2 -6.01 6.31 -12.00
CA LYS A 2 -5.49 5.76 -13.24
C LYS A 2 -5.23 4.26 -13.08
N TYR A 3 -5.69 3.50 -14.02
CA TYR A 3 -5.52 2.05 -14.01
C TYR A 3 -4.35 1.66 -14.89
N ILE A 4 -3.65 0.66 -14.44
CA ILE A 4 -2.64 0.02 -15.26
C ILE A 4 -3.33 -1.15 -15.93
N TRP A 5 -3.88 -0.90 -17.09
CA TRP A 5 -4.66 -1.90 -17.80
C TRP A 5 -3.89 -2.50 -18.96
N TYR A 6 -2.67 -2.06 -19.15
CA TYR A 6 -1.83 -2.57 -20.20
C TYR A 6 -0.58 -3.18 -19.61
N ILE A 7 -0.38 -4.45 -19.84
CA ILE A 7 0.78 -5.18 -19.36
C ILE A 7 1.40 -5.87 -20.55
N LYS A 8 2.70 -5.64 -20.74
CA LYS A 8 3.41 -6.29 -21.80
C LYS A 8 3.51 -7.78 -21.57
N SER A 9 3.51 -8.54 -22.64
CA SER A 9 3.72 -9.97 -22.58
C SER A 9 5.08 -10.25 -21.91
N GLY A 10 5.07 -11.08 -20.89
CA GLY A 10 6.26 -11.41 -20.14
C GLY A 10 6.48 -10.56 -18.90
N ASP A 11 5.82 -9.42 -18.81
CA ASP A 11 5.88 -8.60 -17.61
C ASP A 11 4.98 -9.19 -16.54
N LYS A 12 5.46 -9.18 -15.31
CA LYS A 12 4.68 -9.64 -14.18
C LYS A 12 4.62 -8.53 -13.16
N MET A 13 3.43 -8.01 -12.94
CA MET A 13 3.20 -7.01 -11.92
C MET A 13 2.60 -7.67 -10.70
N LYS A 14 3.04 -7.24 -9.56
CA LYS A 14 2.55 -7.73 -8.28
C LYS A 14 2.07 -6.55 -7.45
N VAL A 15 1.20 -6.85 -6.50
CA VAL A 15 0.65 -5.84 -5.60
C VAL A 15 0.82 -6.32 -4.18
N LYS A 16 1.30 -5.43 -3.33
CA LYS A 16 1.37 -5.68 -1.90
C LYS A 16 0.47 -4.66 -1.22
N VAL A 17 -0.51 -5.13 -0.47
CA VAL A 17 -1.41 -4.26 0.28
C VAL A 17 -1.07 -4.37 1.75
N ILE A 18 -0.89 -3.22 2.39
CA ILE A 18 -0.54 -3.14 3.80
C ILE A 18 -1.53 -2.23 4.50
N ASP A 19 -2.14 -2.73 5.57
CA ASP A 19 -3.06 -1.97 6.41
C ASP A 19 -2.51 -1.92 7.82
N GLU A 20 -2.48 -0.74 8.42
CA GLU A 20 -2.03 -0.56 9.78
C GLU A 20 -2.91 0.46 10.49
N GLU A 21 -2.98 0.36 11.80
CA GLU A 21 -3.77 1.28 12.61
C GLU A 21 -2.99 2.55 12.97
N CYS A 22 -1.71 2.53 12.76
CA CYS A 22 -0.82 3.62 13.12
C CYS A 22 0.05 3.99 11.94
N GLU A 23 0.18 5.29 11.68
CA GLU A 23 0.97 5.79 10.58
C GLU A 23 2.42 5.31 10.65
N LYS A 24 2.97 5.32 11.85
CA LYS A 24 4.34 4.86 12.06
C LYS A 24 4.52 3.39 11.72
N ASP A 25 3.53 2.57 12.09
CA ASP A 25 3.56 1.15 11.78
C ASP A 25 3.47 0.91 10.28
N LEU A 26 2.66 1.72 9.58
CA LEU A 26 2.57 1.61 8.13
C LEU A 26 3.91 1.95 7.49
N GLU A 27 4.54 3.02 7.95
CA GLU A 27 5.85 3.41 7.43
C GLU A 27 6.87 2.29 7.61
N ASN A 28 6.91 1.68 8.80
CA ASN A 28 7.83 0.59 9.09
C ASN A 28 7.55 -0.63 8.22
N SER A 29 6.28 -0.95 8.03
CA SER A 29 5.90 -2.10 7.20
C SER A 29 6.28 -1.88 5.75
N ILE A 30 6.07 -0.68 5.23
CA ILE A 30 6.46 -0.34 3.87
C ILE A 30 7.96 -0.45 3.72
N ASN A 31 8.71 0.13 4.64
CA ASN A 31 10.18 0.11 4.56
C ASN A 31 10.73 -1.29 4.66
N THR A 32 10.12 -2.12 5.50
CA THR A 32 10.53 -3.52 5.61
C THR A 32 10.35 -4.24 4.28
N PHE A 33 9.21 -4.00 3.63
CA PHE A 33 8.94 -4.62 2.34
C PHE A 33 9.90 -4.11 1.26
N LEU A 34 10.22 -2.82 1.29
CA LEU A 34 11.11 -2.21 0.30
C LEU A 34 12.56 -2.68 0.43
N ASN A 35 12.91 -3.32 1.54
CA ASN A 35 14.26 -3.89 1.70
C ASN A 35 14.47 -5.13 0.85
N GLU A 36 13.41 -5.69 0.29
CA GLU A 36 13.54 -6.83 -0.61
C GLU A 36 13.98 -6.35 -1.98
N SER A 37 14.59 -7.26 -2.74
CA SER A 37 15.01 -6.93 -4.10
C SER A 37 13.81 -6.90 -5.02
N ILE A 38 13.18 -5.74 -5.11
CA ILE A 38 12.00 -5.55 -5.96
C ILE A 38 12.12 -4.24 -6.71
N ASP A 39 11.42 -4.18 -7.83
CA ASP A 39 11.31 -2.95 -8.61
C ASP A 39 9.96 -2.33 -8.33
N VAL A 40 9.96 -1.23 -7.60
CA VAL A 40 8.73 -0.53 -7.26
C VAL A 40 8.30 0.33 -8.44
N ILE A 41 7.05 0.14 -8.85
CA ILE A 41 6.45 0.94 -9.92
C ILE A 41 5.74 2.14 -9.33
N ASP A 42 4.94 1.91 -8.29
CA ASP A 42 4.14 2.98 -7.69
C ASP A 42 3.71 2.57 -6.29
N ILE A 43 3.43 3.57 -5.48
CA ILE A 43 2.87 3.36 -4.14
C ILE A 43 1.66 4.27 -4.01
N LYS A 44 0.52 3.67 -3.66
CA LYS A 44 -0.72 4.40 -3.41
C LYS A 44 -0.96 4.41 -1.91
N TYR A 45 -1.32 5.56 -1.39
CA TYR A 45 -1.53 5.74 0.04
C TYR A 45 -2.93 6.25 0.31
N GLN A 46 -3.56 5.74 1.35
CA GLN A 46 -4.90 6.15 1.73
C GLN A 46 -5.07 6.09 3.23
N VAL A 47 -5.81 7.06 3.76
CA VAL A 47 -6.18 7.09 5.16
C VAL A 47 -7.70 7.02 5.22
N SER A 48 -8.21 6.12 6.05
CA SER A 48 -9.64 5.99 6.30
C SER A 48 -9.90 6.22 7.77
N ILE A 49 -11.04 6.83 8.07
CA ILE A 49 -11.46 7.08 9.43
C ILE A 49 -12.83 6.45 9.62
N ALA A 50 -12.96 5.63 10.64
CA ALA A 50 -14.24 5.06 11.04
C ALA A 50 -14.59 5.64 12.40
N ILE A 51 -15.85 5.97 12.60
CA ILE A 51 -16.34 6.49 13.86
C ILE A 51 -17.20 5.41 14.51
N ASN A 52 -16.85 5.05 15.73
CA ASN A 52 -17.57 4.06 16.49
C ASN A 52 -17.89 4.66 17.86
N GLY A 53 -19.12 5.19 17.98
CA GLY A 53 -19.49 5.91 19.19
C GLY A 53 -18.68 7.20 19.31
N GLU A 54 -17.93 7.33 20.38
CA GLU A 54 -17.08 8.48 20.60
C GLU A 54 -15.65 8.25 20.13
N GLU A 55 -15.35 7.05 19.63
CA GLU A 55 -14.02 6.71 19.20
C GLU A 55 -13.84 6.96 17.72
N GLN A 56 -12.66 7.42 17.36
CA GLN A 56 -12.25 7.54 15.99
C GLN A 56 -11.19 6.49 15.72
N LEU A 57 -11.45 5.65 14.74
CA LEU A 57 -10.52 4.60 14.35
C LEU A 57 -9.91 4.97 13.02
N TYR A 58 -8.60 4.98 12.98
CA TYR A 58 -7.85 5.30 11.77
C TYR A 58 -7.33 4.02 11.14
N CYS A 59 -7.41 3.96 9.83
CA CYS A 59 -6.80 2.88 9.08
C CYS A 59 -5.91 3.52 8.01
N PHE A 60 -4.64 3.21 8.07
CA PHE A 60 -3.65 3.70 7.12
C PHE A 60 -3.31 2.56 6.19
N SER A 61 -3.51 2.78 4.91
CA SER A 61 -3.33 1.72 3.91
C SER A 61 -2.36 2.15 2.83
N ALA A 62 -1.60 1.21 2.35
CA ALA A 62 -0.74 1.45 1.20
C ALA A 62 -0.83 0.26 0.26
N MET A 63 -0.77 0.57 -1.03
CA MET A 63 -0.69 -0.44 -2.07
C MET A 63 0.60 -0.21 -2.82
N ILE A 64 1.48 -1.19 -2.80
CA ILE A 64 2.75 -1.13 -3.49
C ILE A 64 2.64 -1.97 -4.75
N ILE A 65 2.85 -1.33 -5.88
CA ILE A 65 2.84 -2.00 -7.19
C ILE A 65 4.28 -2.20 -7.59
N TYR A 66 4.65 -3.43 -7.85
CA TYR A 66 6.05 -3.75 -8.10
C TYR A 66 6.20 -4.94 -9.04
N HIS A 67 7.41 -5.18 -9.45
CA HIS A 67 7.79 -6.37 -10.23
C HIS A 67 8.46 -7.40 -9.35
#